data_5872546b1897e24bbd5a71299bc669e6
#
_entry.id   5872546b1897e24bbd5a71299bc669e6
#
_cell.length_a   1.000
_cell.length_b   1.000
_cell.length_c   1.000
_cell.angle_alpha   90.00
_cell.angle_beta   90.00
_cell.angle_gamma   90.00
#
_symmetry.space_group_name_H-M   'P 1'
#
loop_
_entity.id
_entity.type
_entity.pdbx_description
1 polymer ?
#
loop_
_entity_poly.entity_id
_entity_poly.type
_entity_poly.pdbx_seq_one_letter_code
_entity_poly.pdbx_strand_id
1 'polypeptide(L)'
;MNREILQKLFSEDKEVFQGEMLFPAWICKGKEEIEKRSIPQRAAVYLDIPIPCAGLLYYEKEKSLHYCEQQTYHVVTILEGVGRGNSIEKENWQRLAVLAGKGMIDVIVVSGLSRLSYCPEEILQTMELLQSFQVQIDCIGYGILDYARLKQYLMRTWAKQEQFEQDLDAYLCSCCTRERI
;
A
#
# COMPACT_ATOMS: atom_id res chain seq x y z
N MET A 1 -13.97 -11.71 -28.78
CA MET A 1 -12.84 -11.13 -28.03
C MET A 1 -11.68 -12.11 -28.14
N ASN A 2 -10.58 -11.73 -28.74
CA ASN A 2 -9.53 -12.68 -29.08
C ASN A 2 -8.73 -13.04 -27.81
N ARG A 3 -8.77 -14.33 -27.43
CA ARG A 3 -8.13 -14.88 -26.23
C ARG A 3 -6.61 -14.61 -26.18
N GLU A 4 -6.00 -14.42 -27.36
CA GLU A 4 -4.59 -14.10 -27.49
C GLU A 4 -4.22 -12.67 -27.07
N ILE A 5 -5.14 -11.69 -27.24
CA ILE A 5 -4.94 -10.31 -26.80
C ILE A 5 -4.96 -10.25 -25.27
N LEU A 6 -5.89 -10.96 -24.65
CA LEU A 6 -5.94 -11.07 -23.17
C LEU A 6 -4.71 -11.81 -22.62
N GLN A 7 -4.25 -12.89 -23.29
CA GLN A 7 -3.05 -13.60 -22.86
C GLN A 7 -1.77 -12.74 -23.01
N LYS A 8 -1.67 -11.88 -24.04
CA LYS A 8 -0.53 -10.98 -24.21
C LYS A 8 -0.51 -9.84 -23.20
N LEU A 9 -1.69 -9.29 -22.85
CA LEU A 9 -1.84 -8.27 -21.81
C LEU A 9 -1.54 -8.80 -20.40
N PHE A 10 -1.77 -10.10 -20.15
CA PHE A 10 -1.56 -10.73 -18.84
C PHE A 10 -0.28 -11.59 -18.75
N SER A 11 0.51 -11.74 -19.83
CA SER A 11 1.68 -12.60 -19.82
C SER A 11 2.98 -11.91 -19.40
N GLU A 12 3.03 -10.58 -19.40
CA GLU A 12 4.23 -9.83 -18.98
C GLU A 12 4.23 -9.46 -17.50
N ASP A 13 3.06 -9.48 -16.82
CA ASP A 13 2.96 -9.21 -15.38
C ASP A 13 2.21 -10.35 -14.67
N LYS A 14 2.86 -11.51 -14.54
CA LYS A 14 2.33 -12.66 -13.76
C LYS A 14 2.16 -12.40 -12.26
N GLU A 15 2.42 -11.18 -11.78
CA GLU A 15 2.38 -10.82 -10.35
C GLU A 15 1.15 -10.02 -9.92
N VAL A 16 0.20 -9.77 -10.82
CA VAL A 16 -0.99 -8.98 -10.49
C VAL A 16 -2.22 -9.85 -10.62
N PHE A 17 -2.61 -10.61 -9.62
CA PHE A 17 -3.99 -10.98 -9.30
C PHE A 17 -4.07 -12.11 -8.25
N GLN A 18 -3.63 -11.85 -7.05
CA GLN A 18 -4.13 -12.54 -5.86
C GLN A 18 -4.24 -11.52 -4.72
N GLY A 19 -5.28 -10.67 -4.76
CA GLY A 19 -5.77 -9.92 -3.60
C GLY A 19 -4.81 -9.01 -2.82
N GLU A 20 -3.52 -9.12 -3.00
CA GLU A 20 -2.48 -8.26 -2.44
C GLU A 20 -1.70 -7.63 -3.59
N MET A 21 -1.59 -6.32 -3.58
CA MET A 21 -0.74 -5.58 -4.51
C MET A 21 0.71 -5.97 -4.22
N LEU A 22 1.28 -6.89 -5.02
CA LEU A 22 2.68 -7.27 -4.92
C LEU A 22 3.53 -6.14 -5.52
N PHE A 23 4.35 -5.54 -4.70
CA PHE A 23 5.27 -4.49 -5.14
C PHE A 23 6.64 -5.09 -5.45
N PRO A 24 7.33 -4.60 -6.51
CA PRO A 24 8.70 -5.00 -6.75
C PRO A 24 9.62 -4.64 -5.58
N ALA A 25 10.52 -5.54 -5.21
CA ALA A 25 11.44 -5.36 -4.07
C ALA A 25 12.29 -4.07 -4.15
N TRP A 26 12.52 -3.53 -5.35
CA TRP A 26 13.28 -2.29 -5.54
C TRP A 26 12.59 -1.02 -5.01
N ILE A 27 11.29 -1.11 -4.67
CA ILE A 27 10.54 0.01 -4.05
C ILE A 27 11.01 0.29 -2.61
N CYS A 28 11.58 -0.73 -1.97
CA CYS A 28 12.04 -0.62 -0.60
C CYS A 28 13.46 -0.06 -0.52
N LYS A 29 13.78 0.55 0.62
CA LYS A 29 15.15 0.92 0.92
C LYS A 29 16.00 -0.34 1.07
N GLY A 30 17.19 -0.33 0.49
CA GLY A 30 18.16 -1.40 0.72
C GLY A 30 18.53 -1.52 2.19
N LYS A 31 18.90 -2.72 2.65
CA LYS A 31 19.34 -2.93 4.05
C LYS A 31 20.54 -2.06 4.43
N GLU A 32 21.35 -1.68 3.47
CA GLU A 32 22.52 -0.82 3.65
C GLU A 32 22.14 0.66 3.83
N GLU A 33 20.95 1.06 3.34
CA GLU A 33 20.43 2.43 3.47
C GLU A 33 19.74 2.65 4.84
N ILE A 34 19.51 1.57 5.59
CA ILE A 34 18.92 1.64 6.93
C ILE A 34 20.07 1.73 7.93
N GLU A 35 20.40 2.95 8.36
CA GLU A 35 21.37 3.15 9.44
C GLU A 35 20.95 2.35 10.68
N LYS A 36 21.90 1.62 11.28
CA LYS A 36 21.71 0.99 12.58
C LYS A 36 21.54 2.09 13.63
N ARG A 37 20.32 2.45 13.92
CA ARG A 37 20.02 3.40 14.99
C ARG A 37 20.29 2.73 16.33
N SER A 38 20.97 3.44 17.21
CA SER A 38 21.27 2.97 18.57
C SER A 38 20.05 2.96 19.49
N ILE A 39 18.98 3.63 19.10
CA ILE A 39 17.71 3.75 19.86
C ILE A 39 16.61 3.03 19.07
N PRO A 40 15.83 2.15 19.73
CA PRO A 40 14.68 1.51 19.10
C PRO A 40 13.70 2.55 18.53
N GLN A 41 13.28 2.34 17.27
CA GLN A 41 12.28 3.21 16.65
C GLN A 41 10.91 2.96 17.30
N ARG A 42 10.17 4.06 17.51
CA ARG A 42 8.81 4.00 18.06
C ARG A 42 7.84 3.69 16.91
N ALA A 43 7.16 2.55 17.01
CA ALA A 43 6.29 2.05 15.98
C ALA A 43 4.81 2.22 16.33
N ALA A 44 4.00 2.60 15.34
CA ALA A 44 2.57 2.40 15.34
C ALA A 44 2.22 1.24 14.41
N VAL A 45 1.52 0.24 14.91
CA VAL A 45 0.98 -0.84 14.08
C VAL A 45 -0.39 -0.42 13.57
N TYR A 46 -0.56 -0.38 12.25
CA TYR A 46 -1.80 0.02 11.60
C TYR A 46 -2.48 -1.19 10.95
N LEU A 47 -3.62 -1.60 11.52
CA LEU A 47 -4.40 -2.76 11.14
C LEU A 47 -5.78 -2.31 10.65
N ASP A 48 -5.95 -2.26 9.33
CA ASP A 48 -7.26 -1.99 8.74
C ASP A 48 -7.66 -3.18 7.86
N ILE A 49 -8.66 -3.94 8.31
CA ILE A 49 -9.14 -5.12 7.59
C ILE A 49 -10.43 -4.81 6.82
N PRO A 50 -10.58 -5.32 5.57
CA PRO A 50 -11.71 -4.96 4.71
C PRO A 50 -13.05 -5.56 5.15
N ILE A 51 -13.02 -6.60 5.98
CA ILE A 51 -14.21 -7.33 6.46
C ILE A 51 -14.12 -7.54 7.97
N PRO A 52 -15.26 -7.52 8.68
CA PRO A 52 -15.30 -7.76 10.13
C PRO A 52 -15.06 -9.25 10.41
N CYS A 53 -13.81 -9.63 10.57
CA CYS A 53 -13.40 -10.98 10.92
C CYS A 53 -12.40 -10.94 12.08
N ALA A 54 -12.86 -11.29 13.28
CA ALA A 54 -12.04 -11.26 14.48
C ALA A 54 -10.80 -12.16 14.38
N GLY A 55 -10.91 -13.32 13.74
CA GLY A 55 -9.78 -14.24 13.53
C GLY A 55 -8.72 -13.64 12.61
N LEU A 56 -9.14 -12.93 11.55
CA LEU A 56 -8.21 -12.25 10.65
C LEU A 56 -7.50 -11.08 11.36
N LEU A 57 -8.26 -10.28 12.12
CA LEU A 57 -7.68 -9.16 12.88
C LEU A 57 -6.66 -9.67 13.91
N TYR A 58 -6.99 -10.73 14.63
CA TYR A 58 -6.07 -11.36 15.58
C TYR A 58 -4.79 -11.86 14.88
N TYR A 59 -4.93 -12.58 13.76
CA TYR A 59 -3.80 -13.07 12.99
C TYR A 59 -2.88 -11.94 12.50
N GLU A 60 -3.46 -10.90 11.90
CA GLU A 60 -2.70 -9.74 11.40
C GLU A 60 -2.00 -9.00 12.55
N LYS A 61 -2.63 -8.91 13.71
CA LYS A 61 -2.05 -8.32 14.93
C LYS A 61 -0.83 -9.09 15.41
N GLU A 62 -0.97 -10.41 15.62
CA GLU A 62 0.13 -11.27 16.06
C GLU A 62 1.30 -11.24 15.08
N LYS A 63 1.01 -11.34 13.77
CA LYS A 63 2.01 -11.23 12.70
C LYS A 63 2.77 -9.90 12.78
N SER A 64 2.05 -8.80 12.97
CA SER A 64 2.65 -7.47 13.02
C SER A 64 3.48 -7.24 14.27
N LEU A 65 3.02 -7.73 15.43
CA LEU A 65 3.77 -7.64 16.68
C LEU A 65 5.07 -8.47 16.61
N HIS A 66 4.98 -9.70 16.10
CA HIS A 66 6.15 -10.54 15.90
C HIS A 66 7.17 -9.88 14.95
N TYR A 67 6.69 -9.24 13.88
CA TYR A 67 7.55 -8.48 12.98
C TYR A 67 8.23 -7.29 13.69
N CYS A 68 7.49 -6.54 14.52
CA CYS A 68 8.05 -5.44 15.31
C CYS A 68 9.16 -5.91 16.26
N GLU A 69 8.99 -7.08 16.88
CA GLU A 69 10.02 -7.70 17.73
C GLU A 69 11.28 -8.02 16.93
N GLN A 70 11.13 -8.62 15.75
CA GLN A 70 12.26 -8.95 14.86
C GLN A 70 13.02 -7.70 14.39
N GLN A 71 12.31 -6.58 14.17
CA GLN A 71 12.91 -5.30 13.77
C GLN A 71 13.39 -4.47 14.96
N THR A 72 13.22 -4.96 16.20
CA THR A 72 13.55 -4.23 17.44
C THR A 72 12.80 -2.90 17.59
N TYR A 73 11.56 -2.83 17.12
CA TYR A 73 10.70 -1.67 17.26
C TYR A 73 10.06 -1.61 18.64
N HIS A 74 9.96 -0.40 19.19
CA HIS A 74 9.13 -0.15 20.38
C HIS A 74 7.72 0.20 19.96
N VAL A 75 6.76 -0.72 20.15
CA VAL A 75 5.37 -0.51 19.76
C VAL A 75 4.69 0.46 20.73
N VAL A 76 4.37 1.65 20.25
CA VAL A 76 3.71 2.72 21.03
C VAL A 76 2.19 2.53 21.01
N THR A 77 1.64 2.10 19.89
CA THR A 77 0.19 1.94 19.72
C THR A 77 -0.14 0.93 18.63
N ILE A 78 -1.33 0.34 18.77
CA ILE A 78 -1.93 -0.49 17.72
C ILE A 78 -3.26 0.18 17.36
N LEU A 79 -3.45 0.51 16.10
CA LEU A 79 -4.65 1.13 15.56
C LEU A 79 -5.40 0.08 14.74
N GLU A 80 -6.50 -0.41 15.30
CA GLU A 80 -7.32 -1.47 14.71
C GLU A 80 -8.56 -0.85 14.06
N GLY A 81 -8.81 -1.17 12.80
CA GLY A 81 -9.98 -0.71 12.05
C GLY A 81 -10.60 -1.82 11.21
N VAL A 82 -11.87 -1.66 10.92
CA VAL A 82 -12.63 -2.57 10.05
C VAL A 82 -13.44 -1.74 9.06
N GLY A 83 -13.35 -2.08 7.81
CA GLY A 83 -14.21 -1.52 6.77
C GLY A 83 -13.50 -1.13 5.51
N ARG A 84 -14.27 -1.07 4.41
CA ARG A 84 -13.82 -0.49 3.14
C ARG A 84 -14.08 1.01 3.20
N GLY A 85 -13.10 1.83 2.99
CA GLY A 85 -13.29 3.27 2.92
C GLY A 85 -11.99 4.00 2.71
N ASN A 86 -12.12 5.27 2.44
CA ASN A 86 -11.01 6.17 2.29
C ASN A 86 -10.22 6.21 3.61
N SER A 87 -8.95 5.87 3.57
CA SER A 87 -8.12 5.77 4.77
C SER A 87 -7.98 7.10 5.52
N ILE A 88 -8.00 8.21 4.77
CA ILE A 88 -7.80 9.57 5.32
C ILE A 88 -8.98 10.04 6.20
N GLU A 89 -10.19 9.56 5.91
CA GLU A 89 -11.40 9.90 6.68
C GLU A 89 -11.60 9.04 7.92
N LYS A 90 -10.85 7.94 8.05
CA LYS A 90 -10.99 7.03 9.18
C LYS A 90 -10.43 7.63 10.46
N GLU A 91 -11.13 7.41 11.58
CA GLU A 91 -10.69 7.86 12.91
C GLU A 91 -9.26 7.39 13.25
N ASN A 92 -8.92 6.16 12.92
CA ASN A 92 -7.60 5.61 13.17
C ASN A 92 -6.51 6.33 12.36
N TRP A 93 -6.81 6.76 11.14
CA TRP A 93 -5.89 7.57 10.35
C TRP A 93 -5.66 8.95 10.98
N GLN A 94 -6.74 9.59 11.44
CA GLN A 94 -6.62 10.88 12.13
C GLN A 94 -5.80 10.76 13.42
N ARG A 95 -6.02 9.69 14.21
CA ARG A 95 -5.19 9.40 15.39
C ARG A 95 -3.73 9.19 15.03
N LEU A 96 -3.46 8.44 13.97
CA LEU A 96 -2.11 8.20 13.46
C LEU A 96 -1.42 9.52 13.05
N ALA A 97 -2.11 10.37 12.30
CA ALA A 97 -1.61 11.69 11.88
C ALA A 97 -1.28 12.59 13.08
N VAL A 98 -2.11 12.56 14.13
CA VAL A 98 -1.84 13.30 15.39
C VAL A 98 -0.59 12.76 16.08
N LEU A 99 -0.39 11.45 16.17
CA LEU A 99 0.80 10.85 16.78
C LEU A 99 2.07 11.20 15.99
N ALA A 100 1.98 11.15 14.67
CA ALA A 100 3.07 11.53 13.76
C ALA A 100 3.43 13.02 13.92
N GLY A 101 2.43 13.90 13.86
CA GLY A 101 2.63 15.35 14.00
C GLY A 101 3.19 15.78 15.36
N LYS A 102 2.92 14.99 16.42
CA LYS A 102 3.53 15.20 17.76
C LYS A 102 4.92 14.57 17.91
N GLY A 103 5.43 13.93 16.87
CA GLY A 103 6.72 13.23 16.94
C GLY A 103 6.73 12.07 17.94
N MET A 104 5.57 11.40 18.15
CA MET A 104 5.45 10.29 19.09
C MET A 104 5.79 8.93 18.46
N ILE A 105 5.83 8.86 17.14
CA ILE A 105 6.16 7.67 16.35
C ILE A 105 7.19 7.99 15.28
N ASP A 106 8.01 7.02 14.94
CA ASP A 106 9.06 7.12 13.91
C ASP A 106 8.74 6.25 12.69
N VAL A 107 7.96 5.19 12.90
CA VAL A 107 7.61 4.22 11.85
C VAL A 107 6.18 3.73 12.01
N ILE A 108 5.52 3.51 10.87
CA ILE A 108 4.22 2.83 10.79
C ILE A 108 4.47 1.45 10.20
N VAL A 109 4.00 0.42 10.89
CA VAL A 109 4.07 -0.96 10.41
C VAL A 109 2.71 -1.36 9.85
N VAL A 110 2.72 -1.82 8.59
CA VAL A 110 1.55 -2.30 7.85
C VAL A 110 1.80 -3.67 7.26
N SER A 111 0.78 -4.52 7.17
CA SER A 111 0.91 -5.83 6.52
C SER A 111 0.88 -5.74 4.99
N GLY A 112 0.45 -4.61 4.44
CA GLY A 112 0.42 -4.31 3.01
C GLY A 112 -0.09 -2.90 2.77
N LEU A 113 0.24 -2.29 1.62
CA LEU A 113 -0.20 -0.92 1.29
C LEU A 113 -1.72 -0.82 1.11
N SER A 114 -2.38 -1.91 0.75
CA SER A 114 -3.85 -1.98 0.69
C SER A 114 -4.53 -1.74 2.05
N ARG A 115 -3.77 -1.79 3.15
CA ARG A 115 -4.27 -1.40 4.49
C ARG A 115 -4.38 0.12 4.64
N LEU A 116 -3.57 0.87 3.90
CA LEU A 116 -3.65 2.33 3.87
C LEU A 116 -4.77 2.79 2.93
N SER A 117 -4.75 2.33 1.68
CA SER A 117 -5.81 2.57 0.70
C SER A 117 -5.67 1.62 -0.50
N TYR A 118 -6.76 1.48 -1.27
CA TYR A 118 -6.76 0.85 -2.60
C TYR A 118 -6.54 1.88 -3.73
N CYS A 119 -6.56 3.17 -3.41
CA CYS A 119 -6.37 4.25 -4.35
C CYS A 119 -4.90 4.71 -4.35
N PRO A 120 -4.18 4.65 -5.47
CA PRO A 120 -2.78 5.06 -5.54
C PRO A 120 -2.54 6.50 -5.11
N GLU A 121 -3.45 7.42 -5.45
CA GLU A 121 -3.35 8.83 -5.05
C GLU A 121 -3.39 8.99 -3.53
N GLU A 122 -4.30 8.28 -2.86
CA GLU A 122 -4.42 8.33 -1.41
C GLU A 122 -3.19 7.73 -0.72
N ILE A 123 -2.61 6.65 -1.28
CA ILE A 123 -1.35 6.10 -0.78
C ILE A 123 -0.25 7.15 -0.88
N LEU A 124 -0.15 7.85 -2.02
CA LEU A 124 0.86 8.90 -2.21
C LEU A 124 0.65 10.07 -1.26
N GLN A 125 -0.59 10.57 -1.12
CA GLN A 125 -0.93 11.64 -0.17
C GLN A 125 -0.61 11.24 1.28
N THR A 126 -0.93 10.00 1.64
CA THR A 126 -0.60 9.42 2.94
C THR A 126 0.90 9.44 3.18
N MET A 127 1.68 8.98 2.21
CA MET A 127 3.14 8.96 2.32
C MET A 127 3.75 10.36 2.35
N GLU A 128 3.24 11.30 1.56
CA GLU A 128 3.69 12.70 1.57
C GLU A 128 3.47 13.33 2.96
N LEU A 129 2.29 13.10 3.54
CA LEU A 129 1.97 13.58 4.87
C LEU A 129 2.91 12.98 5.93
N LEU A 130 3.10 11.66 5.92
CA LEU A 130 3.98 10.98 6.87
C LEU A 130 5.43 11.40 6.72
N GLN A 131 5.89 11.58 5.48
CA GLN A 131 7.24 12.07 5.19
C GLN A 131 7.45 13.50 5.73
N SER A 132 6.42 14.37 5.69
CA SER A 132 6.49 15.71 6.26
C SER A 132 6.73 15.69 7.79
N PHE A 133 6.29 14.64 8.45
CA PHE A 133 6.54 14.36 9.87
C PHE A 133 7.77 13.48 10.14
N GLN A 134 8.54 13.14 9.09
CA GLN A 134 9.70 12.24 9.16
C GLN A 134 9.35 10.82 9.63
N VAL A 135 8.10 10.40 9.47
CA VAL A 135 7.64 9.05 9.79
C VAL A 135 7.78 8.15 8.57
N GLN A 136 8.36 6.97 8.76
CA GLN A 136 8.56 5.97 7.71
C GLN A 136 7.41 4.97 7.69
N ILE A 137 7.19 4.32 6.54
CA ILE A 137 6.29 3.17 6.43
C ILE A 137 7.14 1.92 6.25
N ASP A 138 6.93 0.96 7.13
CA ASP A 138 7.52 -0.38 7.02
C ASP A 138 6.43 -1.40 6.68
N CYS A 139 6.56 -1.99 5.51
CA CYS A 139 5.61 -2.98 5.01
C CYS A 139 6.15 -4.39 5.25
N ILE A 140 5.41 -5.20 6.01
CA ILE A 140 5.80 -6.56 6.38
C ILE A 140 6.11 -7.39 5.13
N GLY A 141 7.30 -7.97 5.08
CA GLY A 141 7.79 -8.73 3.94
C GLY A 141 8.54 -7.91 2.89
N TYR A 142 8.39 -6.58 2.89
CA TYR A 142 9.06 -5.66 1.95
C TYR A 142 10.08 -4.76 2.66
N GLY A 143 9.84 -4.37 3.91
CA GLY A 143 10.69 -3.46 4.66
C GLY A 143 10.28 -1.99 4.49
N ILE A 144 11.19 -1.08 4.84
CA ILE A 144 10.94 0.36 4.80
C ILE A 144 10.80 0.84 3.35
N LEU A 145 9.66 1.47 3.05
CA LEU A 145 9.35 1.96 1.72
C LEU A 145 10.13 3.22 1.38
N ASP A 146 10.63 3.29 0.15
CA ASP A 146 11.19 4.51 -0.42
C ASP A 146 10.08 5.28 -1.18
N TYR A 147 9.78 6.48 -0.72
CA TYR A 147 8.72 7.31 -1.30
C TYR A 147 8.93 7.61 -2.79
N ALA A 148 10.14 7.97 -3.18
CA ALA A 148 10.42 8.36 -4.55
C ALA A 148 10.26 7.16 -5.52
N ARG A 149 10.75 5.99 -5.11
CA ARG A 149 10.63 4.74 -5.86
C ARG A 149 9.17 4.28 -5.93
N LEU A 150 8.42 4.35 -4.82
CA LEU A 150 7.01 4.00 -4.80
C LEU A 150 6.18 4.95 -5.67
N LYS A 151 6.42 6.27 -5.58
CA LYS A 151 5.76 7.27 -6.44
C LYS A 151 5.97 6.94 -7.92
N GLN A 152 7.21 6.66 -8.31
CA GLN A 152 7.53 6.31 -9.68
C GLN A 152 6.81 5.04 -10.16
N TYR A 153 6.72 4.02 -9.29
CA TYR A 153 6.00 2.78 -9.59
C TYR A 153 4.51 3.01 -9.76
N LEU A 154 3.86 3.69 -8.81
CA LEU A 154 2.42 3.96 -8.85
C LEU A 154 2.05 4.81 -10.07
N MET A 155 2.84 5.84 -10.38
CA MET A 155 2.61 6.68 -11.56
C MET A 155 2.72 5.90 -12.88
N ARG A 156 3.68 4.97 -12.99
CA ARG A 156 3.81 4.11 -14.18
C ARG A 156 2.66 3.12 -14.30
N THR A 157 2.24 2.54 -13.19
CA THR A 157 1.13 1.57 -13.16
C THR A 157 -0.18 2.25 -13.53
N TRP A 158 -0.40 3.46 -13.00
CA TRP A 158 -1.58 4.26 -13.31
C TRP A 158 -1.64 4.69 -14.77
N ALA A 159 -0.56 5.21 -15.33
CA ALA A 159 -0.50 5.57 -16.74
C ALA A 159 -0.83 4.38 -17.67
N LYS A 160 -0.39 3.17 -17.31
CA LYS A 160 -0.76 1.94 -18.04
C LYS A 160 -2.25 1.61 -17.91
N GLN A 161 -2.84 1.79 -16.75
CA GLN A 161 -4.27 1.54 -16.52
C GLN A 161 -5.14 2.53 -17.30
N GLU A 162 -4.80 3.81 -17.26
CA GLU A 162 -5.51 4.86 -18.01
C GLU A 162 -5.44 4.61 -19.52
N GLN A 163 -4.28 4.22 -20.04
CA GLN A 163 -4.13 3.85 -21.44
C GLN A 163 -5.00 2.64 -21.81
N PHE A 164 -5.04 1.63 -20.94
CA PHE A 164 -5.88 0.45 -21.16
C PHE A 164 -7.37 0.80 -21.21
N GLU A 165 -7.85 1.68 -20.32
CA GLU A 165 -9.24 2.13 -20.30
C GLU A 165 -9.59 2.89 -21.58
N GLN A 166 -8.70 3.80 -22.03
CA GLN A 166 -8.87 4.52 -23.31
C GLN A 166 -8.91 3.58 -24.52
N ASP A 167 -8.03 2.59 -24.56
CA ASP A 167 -7.97 1.59 -25.65
C ASP A 167 -9.23 0.72 -25.65
N LEU A 168 -9.75 0.36 -24.47
CA LEU A 168 -10.99 -0.40 -24.32
C LEU A 168 -12.21 0.40 -24.81
N ASP A 169 -12.31 1.67 -24.44
CA ASP A 169 -13.39 2.56 -24.87
C ASP A 169 -13.37 2.76 -26.39
N ALA A 170 -12.18 2.98 -26.98
CA ALA A 170 -12.01 3.08 -28.42
C ALA A 170 -12.45 1.79 -29.14
N TYR A 171 -12.11 0.63 -28.57
CA TYR A 171 -12.54 -0.67 -29.11
C TYR A 171 -14.05 -0.84 -29.03
N LEU A 172 -14.68 -0.55 -27.89
CA LEU A 172 -16.14 -0.65 -27.73
C LEU A 172 -16.89 0.28 -28.67
N CYS A 173 -16.44 1.53 -28.84
CA CYS A 173 -16.99 2.45 -29.82
C CYS A 173 -16.91 1.92 -31.26
N SER A 174 -15.79 1.28 -31.63
CA SER A 174 -15.61 0.68 -32.96
C SER A 174 -16.55 -0.49 -33.23
N CYS A 175 -16.90 -1.27 -32.20
CA CYS A 175 -17.85 -2.37 -32.30
C CYS A 175 -19.30 -1.87 -32.50
N CYS A 176 -19.69 -0.80 -31.77
CA CYS A 176 -21.03 -0.23 -31.87
C CYS A 176 -21.32 0.43 -33.24
N THR A 177 -20.28 0.86 -33.95
CA THR A 177 -20.44 1.46 -35.30
C THR A 177 -20.58 0.39 -36.41
N ARG A 178 -20.19 -0.86 -36.17
CA ARG A 178 -20.30 -1.96 -37.16
C ARG A 178 -21.68 -2.62 -37.22
N GLU A 179 -22.54 -2.45 -36.22
CA GLU A 179 -23.89 -3.06 -36.18
C GLU A 179 -24.97 -2.19 -36.82
N ARG A 180 -24.60 -1.07 -37.49
CA ARG A 180 -25.56 -0.16 -38.16
C ARG A 180 -25.47 -0.17 -39.70
N ILE A 181 -25.06 -1.30 -40.31
CA ILE A 181 -25.12 -1.48 -41.78
C ILE A 181 -26.04 -2.68 -42.11
#